data_e48acdd44eea775231990537012e108b
#
_entry.id   e48acdd44eea775231990537012e108b
#
_cell.length_a   1.000
_cell.length_b   1.000
_cell.length_c   1.000
_cell.angle_alpha   90.00
_cell.angle_beta   90.00
_cell.angle_gamma   90.00
#
_symmetry.space_group_name_H-M   'P 1'
#
loop_
_entity.id
_entity.type
_entity.pdbx_description
1 polymer ?
#
loop_
_entity_poly.entity_id
_entity_poly.type
_entity_poly.pdbx_seq_one_letter_code
_entity_poly.pdbx_strand_id
1 'polypeptide(L)'
;MTSINCNFLGLNAIKLAGKKKKFGRKHGGIAVFVHESITKGVSKIPTKGSDLIILKLDRMFFNLMEDTYLFFAYCSPANSSYTQRTDNDPFSEIEENISNLGTNAQILLLGDLNARTGEDNSDLFLPDSYNTDIVATYPRGNRDPVKNQYGGSLTSLCKSVPPRIYNGRKLGDTVGNFTCHKWNGQSAVDYCLASPGTNI
;
A
#
# COMPACT_ATOMS: atom_id res chain seq x y z
N MET A 1 27.52 0.80 -20.28
CA MET A 1 26.77 0.34 -19.09
C MET A 1 26.86 1.42 -18.04
N THR A 2 25.83 2.24 -17.91
CA THR A 2 25.76 3.27 -16.87
C THR A 2 25.38 2.60 -15.56
N SER A 3 26.27 2.65 -14.58
CA SER A 3 25.97 2.21 -13.21
C SER A 3 24.88 3.10 -12.63
N ILE A 4 23.76 2.51 -12.25
CA ILE A 4 22.70 3.20 -11.54
C ILE A 4 23.19 3.37 -10.10
N ASN A 5 23.59 4.58 -9.73
CA ASN A 5 23.88 4.91 -8.34
C ASN A 5 22.56 5.07 -7.58
N CYS A 6 22.23 4.09 -6.74
CA CYS A 6 21.07 4.16 -5.88
C CYS A 6 21.51 4.30 -4.42
N ASN A 7 21.05 5.36 -3.75
CA ASN A 7 21.20 5.48 -2.31
C ASN A 7 20.10 4.71 -1.58
N PHE A 8 20.48 3.92 -0.61
CA PHE A 8 19.59 3.09 0.19
C PHE A 8 18.93 3.94 1.29
N LEU A 9 17.74 4.46 1.07
CA LEU A 9 16.94 5.09 2.11
C LEU A 9 16.10 4.04 2.83
N GLY A 10 16.65 3.50 3.91
CA GLY A 10 15.90 2.59 4.79
C GLY A 10 16.17 1.13 4.53
N LEU A 11 17.39 0.75 4.71
CA LEU A 11 17.74 -0.58 5.15
C LEU A 11 17.26 -0.76 6.55
N ASN A 12 16.17 -1.39 6.69
CA ASN A 12 16.10 -2.39 7.70
C ASN A 12 15.50 -3.65 7.07
N ALA A 13 16.32 -4.38 6.34
CA ALA A 13 16.29 -5.81 6.56
C ALA A 13 16.49 -5.96 8.07
N ILE A 14 15.41 -5.91 8.85
CA ILE A 14 15.50 -5.96 10.29
C ILE A 14 16.15 -7.28 10.63
N LYS A 15 17.40 -7.22 11.04
CA LYS A 15 17.82 -8.08 12.11
C LYS A 15 16.89 -7.79 13.26
N LEU A 16 15.80 -8.54 13.37
CA LEU A 16 15.17 -8.76 14.64
C LEU A 16 16.28 -9.32 15.53
N ALA A 17 16.85 -8.45 16.35
CA ALA A 17 17.71 -8.81 17.44
C ALA A 17 16.81 -9.52 18.47
N GLY A 18 16.49 -10.75 18.22
CA GLY A 18 15.71 -11.64 19.04
C GLY A 18 16.30 -13.01 18.89
N LYS A 19 16.94 -13.48 19.96
CA LYS A 19 17.42 -14.85 20.25
C LYS A 19 17.33 -15.81 19.06
N LYS A 20 18.50 -16.33 18.62
CA LYS A 20 18.65 -17.45 17.70
C LYS A 20 17.60 -18.54 18.00
N LYS A 21 16.45 -18.53 17.37
CA LYS A 21 15.65 -19.72 17.19
C LYS A 21 16.06 -20.33 15.86
N LYS A 22 16.71 -21.47 15.93
CA LYS A 22 16.85 -22.42 14.84
C LYS A 22 15.44 -22.68 14.30
N PHE A 23 15.29 -22.69 12.99
CA PHE A 23 14.12 -23.06 12.21
C PHE A 23 13.12 -21.92 11.89
N GLY A 24 13.07 -21.66 10.62
CA GLY A 24 12.07 -20.84 9.93
C GLY A 24 12.71 -20.01 8.83
N ARG A 25 12.16 -20.11 7.64
CA ARG A 25 12.50 -19.21 6.53
C ARG A 25 12.16 -17.79 6.98
N LYS A 26 13.10 -16.85 6.83
CA LYS A 26 12.78 -15.42 7.06
C LYS A 26 11.70 -15.02 6.06
N HIS A 27 10.61 -14.48 6.55
CA HIS A 27 9.49 -14.04 5.74
C HIS A 27 9.39 -12.51 5.80
N GLY A 28 8.95 -11.92 4.69
CA GLY A 28 8.63 -10.50 4.61
C GLY A 28 9.84 -9.60 4.42
N GLY A 29 9.53 -8.33 4.31
CA GLY A 29 10.49 -7.24 4.16
C GLY A 29 10.20 -6.41 2.92
N ILE A 30 10.37 -5.09 3.08
CA ILE A 30 10.22 -4.11 2.01
C ILE A 30 11.56 -3.42 1.81
N ALA A 31 11.95 -3.22 0.56
CA ALA A 31 13.09 -2.39 0.21
C ALA A 31 12.65 -1.36 -0.83
N VAL A 32 12.91 -0.10 -0.57
CA VAL A 32 12.63 0.99 -1.50
C VAL A 32 13.96 1.63 -1.89
N PHE A 33 14.20 1.70 -3.20
CA PHE A 33 15.40 2.32 -3.77
C PHE A 33 15.04 3.71 -4.29
N VAL A 34 15.73 4.73 -3.80
CA VAL A 34 15.55 6.10 -4.24
C VAL A 34 16.82 6.52 -5.01
N HIS A 35 16.61 7.01 -6.24
CA HIS A 35 17.74 7.47 -7.05
C HIS A 35 18.39 8.71 -6.42
N GLU A 36 19.70 8.80 -6.49
CA GLU A 36 20.48 9.86 -5.84
C GLU A 36 20.01 11.28 -6.22
N SER A 37 19.63 11.49 -7.48
CA SER A 37 19.20 12.80 -7.98
C SER A 37 17.96 13.36 -7.30
N ILE A 38 17.12 12.51 -6.69
CA ILE A 38 15.86 12.91 -6.05
C ILE A 38 15.86 12.75 -4.53
N THR A 39 16.94 12.22 -3.94
CA THR A 39 17.00 11.98 -2.48
C THR A 39 16.76 13.22 -1.64
N LYS A 40 17.15 14.40 -2.11
CA LYS A 40 16.94 15.67 -1.39
C LYS A 40 15.46 16.02 -1.22
N GLY A 41 14.61 15.58 -2.14
CA GLY A 41 13.16 15.80 -2.09
C GLY A 41 12.39 14.67 -1.38
N VAL A 42 13.07 13.62 -0.90
CA VAL A 42 12.43 12.46 -0.30
C VAL A 42 12.83 12.32 1.16
N SER A 43 11.87 12.25 2.05
CA SER A 43 12.11 11.98 3.46
C SER A 43 11.33 10.76 3.94
N LYS A 44 11.93 9.99 4.86
CA LYS A 44 11.27 8.83 5.46
C LYS A 44 10.50 9.25 6.69
N ILE A 45 9.25 8.82 6.77
CA ILE A 45 8.41 8.96 7.97
C ILE A 45 8.63 7.74 8.86
N PRO A 46 8.85 7.90 10.18
CA PRO A 46 8.98 6.79 11.11
C PRO A 46 7.69 5.96 11.18
N THR A 47 7.82 4.64 11.18
CA THR A 47 6.74 3.66 11.33
C THR A 47 7.01 2.74 12.52
N LYS A 48 5.97 2.16 13.12
CA LYS A 48 6.10 1.25 14.26
C LYS A 48 6.66 -0.12 13.83
N GLY A 49 6.23 -0.58 12.66
CA GLY A 49 6.57 -1.89 12.12
C GLY A 49 7.61 -1.86 11.01
N SER A 50 8.01 -3.04 10.59
CA SER A 50 8.95 -3.25 9.46
C SER A 50 8.24 -3.47 8.13
N ASP A 51 6.94 -3.72 8.19
CA ASP A 51 6.12 -4.14 7.06
C ASP A 51 5.41 -2.94 6.43
N LEU A 52 5.80 -1.73 6.86
CA LEU A 52 5.35 -0.46 6.31
C LEU A 52 6.53 0.51 6.18
N ILE A 53 6.71 1.07 5.00
CA ILE A 53 7.64 2.17 4.73
C ILE A 53 6.83 3.34 4.19
N ILE A 54 7.00 4.52 4.78
CA ILE A 54 6.34 5.73 4.33
C ILE A 54 7.42 6.73 3.89
N LEU A 55 7.33 7.19 2.67
CA LEU A 55 8.16 8.25 2.11
C LEU A 55 7.30 9.48 1.84
N LYS A 56 7.77 10.62 2.26
CA LYS A 56 7.20 11.92 1.90
C LYS A 56 7.98 12.50 0.73
N LEU A 57 7.28 12.89 -0.32
CA LEU A 57 7.79 13.69 -1.43
C LEU A 57 7.52 15.17 -1.14
N ASP A 58 8.57 15.95 -1.07
CA ASP A 58 8.49 17.40 -0.86
C ASP A 58 7.86 18.10 -2.07
N ARG A 59 6.74 18.80 -1.86
CA ARG A 59 6.00 19.45 -2.94
C ARG A 59 6.81 20.47 -3.71
N MET A 60 7.68 21.21 -3.03
CA MET A 60 8.49 22.25 -3.69
C MET A 60 9.57 21.64 -4.55
N PHE A 61 10.20 20.56 -4.08
CA PHE A 61 11.25 19.87 -4.84
C PHE A 61 10.71 19.20 -6.10
N PHE A 62 9.53 18.58 -6.00
CA PHE A 62 8.91 17.84 -7.11
C PHE A 62 7.90 18.66 -7.91
N ASN A 63 7.70 19.93 -7.59
CA ASN A 63 6.70 20.81 -8.21
C ASN A 63 5.28 20.21 -8.16
N LEU A 64 4.90 19.69 -6.98
CA LEU A 64 3.58 19.13 -6.71
C LEU A 64 2.67 20.17 -6.06
N MET A 65 1.38 20.01 -6.20
CA MET A 65 0.38 20.88 -5.56
C MET A 65 0.43 20.74 -4.05
N GLU A 66 0.56 19.49 -3.56
CA GLU A 66 0.61 19.14 -2.14
C GLU A 66 1.72 18.13 -1.87
N ASP A 67 2.12 18.00 -0.60
CA ASP A 67 3.02 16.94 -0.18
C ASP A 67 2.38 15.59 -0.48
N THR A 68 3.13 14.70 -1.12
CA THR A 68 2.67 13.37 -1.49
C THR A 68 3.35 12.32 -0.62
N TYR A 69 2.56 11.42 -0.09
CA TYR A 69 3.04 10.35 0.78
C TYR A 69 2.92 9.00 0.08
N LEU A 70 4.05 8.33 -0.09
CA LEU A 70 4.13 7.00 -0.67
C LEU A 70 4.19 5.97 0.46
N PHE A 71 3.18 5.14 0.56
CA PHE A 71 3.09 4.03 1.50
C PHE A 71 3.46 2.75 0.75
N PHE A 72 4.47 2.05 1.22
CA PHE A 72 4.83 0.71 0.75
C PHE A 72 4.54 -0.28 1.86
N ALA A 73 3.59 -1.18 1.62
CA ALA A 73 3.10 -2.09 2.64
C ALA A 73 3.25 -3.56 2.21
N TYR A 74 3.61 -4.40 3.16
CA TYR A 74 3.58 -5.84 3.03
C TYR A 74 2.76 -6.43 4.18
N CYS A 75 1.60 -6.96 3.89
CA CYS A 75 0.79 -7.67 4.89
C CYS A 75 1.08 -9.16 4.80
N SER A 76 1.70 -9.73 5.82
CA SER A 76 1.89 -11.18 5.87
C SER A 76 0.54 -11.92 5.83
N PRO A 77 0.45 -13.10 5.19
CA PRO A 77 -0.81 -13.85 5.17
C PRO A 77 -1.39 -14.04 6.58
N ALA A 78 -2.71 -13.90 6.72
CA ALA A 78 -3.41 -13.90 8.01
C ALA A 78 -3.12 -15.14 8.89
N ASN A 79 -2.87 -16.29 8.28
CA ASN A 79 -2.59 -17.55 8.97
C ASN A 79 -1.09 -17.87 9.04
N SER A 80 -0.22 -16.88 8.81
CA SER A 80 1.22 -17.10 8.91
C SER A 80 1.66 -17.18 10.38
N SER A 81 2.73 -17.92 10.63
CA SER A 81 3.36 -17.97 11.98
C SER A 81 3.86 -16.60 12.45
N TYR A 82 3.98 -15.64 11.55
CA TYR A 82 4.35 -14.26 11.82
C TYR A 82 3.17 -13.48 12.38
N THR A 83 2.03 -13.50 11.69
CA THR A 83 0.79 -12.82 12.12
C THR A 83 0.23 -13.37 13.42
N GLN A 84 0.40 -14.67 13.68
CA GLN A 84 -0.02 -15.28 14.96
C GLN A 84 0.79 -14.82 16.18
N ARG A 85 1.92 -14.13 15.97
CA ARG A 85 2.80 -13.63 17.04
C ARG A 85 2.71 -12.13 17.27
N THR A 86 2.11 -11.43 16.35
CA THR A 86 1.92 -9.98 16.42
C THR A 86 0.42 -9.74 16.45
N ASP A 87 -0.10 -9.27 17.59
CA ASP A 87 -1.51 -8.87 17.72
C ASP A 87 -1.84 -7.60 16.90
N ASN A 88 -0.93 -7.13 16.06
CA ASN A 88 -1.11 -5.92 15.26
C ASN A 88 -1.79 -6.24 13.94
N ASP A 89 -2.96 -5.67 13.73
CA ASP A 89 -3.59 -5.59 12.42
C ASP A 89 -2.78 -4.61 11.54
N PRO A 90 -2.23 -5.06 10.40
CA PRO A 90 -1.43 -4.20 9.53
C PRO A 90 -2.25 -3.03 8.96
N PHE A 91 -3.55 -3.18 8.79
CA PHE A 91 -4.43 -2.14 8.29
C PHE A 91 -4.64 -1.02 9.33
N SER A 92 -4.66 -1.35 10.63
CA SER A 92 -4.75 -0.36 11.69
C SER A 92 -3.52 0.57 11.72
N GLU A 93 -2.31 0.05 11.48
CA GLU A 93 -1.11 0.88 11.41
C GLU A 93 -1.16 1.82 10.18
N ILE A 94 -1.63 1.32 9.04
CA ILE A 94 -1.81 2.14 7.83
C ILE A 94 -2.83 3.24 8.09
N GLU A 95 -3.99 2.91 8.66
CA GLU A 95 -5.06 3.86 8.97
C GLU A 95 -4.60 4.96 9.93
N GLU A 96 -3.91 4.59 11.01
CA GLU A 96 -3.35 5.53 11.99
C GLU A 96 -2.38 6.51 11.31
N ASN A 97 -1.47 6.01 10.48
CA ASN A 97 -0.51 6.87 9.79
C ASN A 97 -1.21 7.82 8.80
N ILE A 98 -2.20 7.34 8.05
CA ILE A 98 -2.97 8.18 7.12
C ILE A 98 -3.75 9.24 7.88
N SER A 99 -4.43 8.87 8.97
CA SER A 99 -5.24 9.78 9.78
C SER A 99 -4.43 10.89 10.45
N ASN A 100 -3.14 10.67 10.67
CA ASN A 100 -2.22 11.67 11.22
C ASN A 100 -1.68 12.65 10.17
N LEU A 101 -2.00 12.46 8.89
CA LEU A 101 -1.63 13.40 7.84
C LEU A 101 -2.65 14.54 7.74
N GLY A 102 -2.22 15.67 7.18
CA GLY A 102 -3.13 16.78 6.90
C GLY A 102 -4.20 16.40 5.87
N THR A 103 -5.35 17.07 5.92
CA THR A 103 -6.52 16.79 5.09
C THR A 103 -6.26 16.87 3.58
N ASN A 104 -5.26 17.65 3.16
CA ASN A 104 -4.90 17.84 1.75
C ASN A 104 -3.75 16.91 1.30
N ALA A 105 -3.25 16.04 2.19
CA ALA A 105 -2.15 15.13 1.84
C ALA A 105 -2.54 14.21 0.70
N GLN A 106 -1.70 14.15 -0.34
CA GLN A 106 -1.84 13.18 -1.41
C GLN A 106 -1.21 11.86 -0.98
N ILE A 107 -1.93 10.77 -1.15
CA ILE A 107 -1.52 9.46 -0.67
C ILE A 107 -1.50 8.47 -1.84
N LEU A 108 -0.43 7.73 -1.96
CA LEU A 108 -0.31 6.57 -2.83
C LEU A 108 0.17 5.39 -1.98
N LEU A 109 -0.68 4.37 -1.84
CA LEU A 109 -0.33 3.14 -1.13
C LEU A 109 -0.17 2.00 -2.12
N LEU A 110 0.98 1.33 -2.04
CA LEU A 110 1.38 0.25 -2.93
C LEU A 110 1.85 -0.95 -2.10
N GLY A 111 1.51 -2.16 -2.52
CA GLY A 111 2.11 -3.35 -1.93
C GLY A 111 1.31 -4.62 -2.01
N ASP A 112 1.92 -5.69 -1.52
CA ASP A 112 1.27 -6.98 -1.30
C ASP A 112 0.52 -6.93 0.04
N LEU A 113 -0.79 -6.74 -0.06
CA LEU A 113 -1.66 -6.66 1.12
C LEU A 113 -2.25 -8.02 1.52
N ASN A 114 -1.98 -9.08 0.75
CA ASN A 114 -2.59 -10.39 0.90
C ASN A 114 -4.13 -10.33 1.08
N ALA A 115 -4.72 -9.22 0.67
CA ALA A 115 -6.15 -8.96 0.65
C ALA A 115 -6.76 -9.53 -0.63
N ARG A 116 -7.90 -10.16 -0.52
CA ARG A 116 -8.73 -10.56 -1.66
C ARG A 116 -10.10 -9.95 -1.45
N THR A 117 -10.46 -9.01 -2.28
CA THR A 117 -11.66 -8.18 -2.07
C THR A 117 -12.89 -8.71 -2.80
N GLY A 118 -12.72 -9.71 -3.68
CA GLY A 118 -13.82 -10.20 -4.50
C GLY A 118 -14.43 -9.07 -5.34
N GLU A 119 -15.71 -9.13 -5.54
CA GLU A 119 -16.51 -8.12 -6.26
C GLU A 119 -16.94 -6.95 -5.36
N ASP A 120 -16.39 -6.86 -4.13
CA ASP A 120 -16.74 -5.80 -3.20
C ASP A 120 -16.25 -4.43 -3.69
N ASN A 121 -17.18 -3.56 -4.01
CA ASN A 121 -16.99 -2.19 -4.42
C ASN A 121 -17.39 -1.17 -3.32
N SER A 122 -17.47 -1.61 -2.06
CA SER A 122 -17.87 -0.76 -0.95
C SER A 122 -16.82 0.30 -0.55
N ASP A 123 -15.66 0.31 -1.22
CA ASP A 123 -14.68 1.40 -1.16
C ASP A 123 -15.17 2.67 -1.89
N LEU A 124 -16.28 2.58 -2.64
CA LEU A 124 -16.95 3.72 -3.26
C LEU A 124 -17.82 4.46 -2.24
N PHE A 125 -17.24 5.10 -1.25
CA PHE A 125 -17.97 6.03 -0.43
C PHE A 125 -18.01 7.40 -1.13
N LEU A 126 -19.20 7.85 -1.51
CA LEU A 126 -19.45 9.19 -2.00
C LEU A 126 -19.94 10.05 -0.82
N PRO A 127 -19.11 10.92 -0.25
CA PRO A 127 -19.65 11.98 0.60
C PRO A 127 -20.47 12.92 -0.29
N ASP A 128 -21.65 13.32 0.16
CA ASP A 128 -22.63 14.13 -0.57
C ASP A 128 -22.13 15.53 -1.03
N SER A 129 -20.86 15.87 -0.81
CA SER A 129 -20.39 17.26 -0.94
C SER A 129 -19.03 17.49 -1.60
N TYR A 130 -18.36 16.48 -2.15
CA TYR A 130 -17.08 16.71 -2.80
C TYR A 130 -17.12 16.45 -4.30
N ASN A 131 -16.53 17.39 -5.05
CA ASN A 131 -16.21 17.26 -6.47
C ASN A 131 -15.33 16.01 -6.66
N THR A 132 -15.96 14.88 -6.83
CA THR A 132 -15.30 13.59 -6.88
C THR A 132 -14.64 13.42 -8.23
N ASP A 133 -13.34 13.15 -8.21
CA ASP A 133 -12.64 12.57 -9.35
C ASP A 133 -13.49 11.44 -9.95
N ILE A 134 -13.78 11.54 -11.21
CA ILE A 134 -14.61 10.58 -11.95
C ILE A 134 -14.18 9.13 -11.70
N VAL A 135 -12.87 8.91 -11.50
CA VAL A 135 -12.28 7.58 -11.26
C VAL A 135 -12.77 6.92 -9.97
N ALA A 136 -13.06 7.70 -8.93
CA ALA A 136 -13.53 7.14 -7.64
C ALA A 136 -15.02 6.77 -7.64
N THR A 137 -15.76 7.14 -8.69
CA THR A 137 -17.22 6.92 -8.78
C THR A 137 -17.60 5.64 -9.53
N TYR A 138 -16.67 5.03 -10.25
CA TYR A 138 -16.96 3.81 -11.01
C TYR A 138 -16.63 2.53 -10.23
N PRO A 139 -17.50 1.50 -10.32
CA PRO A 139 -17.16 0.17 -9.84
C PRO A 139 -15.88 -0.30 -10.51
N ARG A 140 -15.02 -0.96 -9.76
CA ARG A 140 -13.81 -1.58 -10.30
C ARG A 140 -14.13 -2.99 -10.83
N GLY A 141 -13.45 -3.38 -11.89
CA GLY A 141 -13.35 -4.78 -12.26
C GLY A 141 -12.48 -5.54 -11.25
N ASN A 142 -12.77 -6.83 -11.03
CA ASN A 142 -11.88 -7.73 -10.33
C ASN A 142 -12.07 -9.16 -10.82
N ARG A 143 -11.03 -9.73 -11.40
CA ARG A 143 -11.03 -11.13 -11.87
C ARG A 143 -10.97 -12.13 -10.73
N ASP A 144 -10.57 -11.71 -9.54
CA ASP A 144 -10.53 -12.56 -8.36
C ASP A 144 -11.88 -12.49 -7.61
N PRO A 145 -12.75 -13.51 -7.73
CA PRO A 145 -14.06 -13.47 -7.10
C PRO A 145 -14.02 -13.75 -5.59
N VAL A 146 -12.87 -14.16 -5.08
CA VAL A 146 -12.76 -14.58 -3.67
C VAL A 146 -12.58 -13.35 -2.78
N LYS A 147 -13.27 -13.35 -1.65
CA LYS A 147 -13.09 -12.39 -0.55
C LYS A 147 -12.50 -13.10 0.66
N ASN A 148 -11.46 -12.52 1.26
CA ASN A 148 -10.87 -12.97 2.53
C ASN A 148 -11.01 -11.89 3.62
N GLN A 149 -10.58 -12.22 4.85
CA GLN A 149 -10.62 -11.28 5.97
C GLN A 149 -9.88 -9.97 5.66
N TYR A 150 -8.67 -10.03 5.11
CA TYR A 150 -7.90 -8.84 4.74
C TYR A 150 -8.55 -8.03 3.63
N GLY A 151 -9.29 -8.67 2.72
CA GLY A 151 -10.12 -7.97 1.75
C GLY A 151 -11.22 -7.15 2.41
N GLY A 152 -11.83 -7.68 3.47
CA GLY A 152 -12.78 -6.94 4.31
C GLY A 152 -12.11 -5.76 5.03
N SER A 153 -10.93 -5.97 5.65
CA SER A 153 -10.16 -4.91 6.30
C SER A 153 -9.75 -3.80 5.31
N LEU A 154 -9.30 -4.19 4.10
CA LEU A 154 -8.94 -3.23 3.06
C LEU A 154 -10.11 -2.36 2.62
N THR A 155 -11.28 -2.96 2.38
CA THR A 155 -12.47 -2.18 2.01
C THR A 155 -12.97 -1.30 3.16
N SER A 156 -12.80 -1.73 4.42
CA SER A 156 -13.08 -0.91 5.60
C SER A 156 -12.12 0.26 5.73
N LEU A 157 -10.82 0.04 5.50
CA LEU A 157 -9.82 1.11 5.45
C LEU A 157 -10.20 2.18 4.42
N CYS A 158 -10.61 1.78 3.21
CA CYS A 158 -11.02 2.74 2.18
C CYS A 158 -12.29 3.54 2.55
N LYS A 159 -13.08 3.09 3.52
CA LYS A 159 -14.24 3.86 4.03
C LYS A 159 -13.83 4.90 5.07
N SER A 160 -12.82 4.60 5.87
CA SER A 160 -12.36 5.48 6.96
C SER A 160 -11.36 6.53 6.53
N VAL A 161 -10.63 6.29 5.42
CA VAL A 161 -9.58 7.19 4.90
C VAL A 161 -9.76 7.51 3.41
N PRO A 162 -9.16 8.63 2.91
CA PRO A 162 -9.37 9.09 1.52
C PRO A 162 -8.95 8.11 0.41
N PRO A 163 -7.86 7.32 0.51
CA PRO A 163 -7.43 6.47 -0.59
C PRO A 163 -8.46 5.43 -1.04
N ARG A 164 -8.54 5.23 -2.36
CA ARG A 164 -9.42 4.26 -3.01
C ARG A 164 -8.61 3.26 -3.83
N ILE A 165 -9.14 2.06 -4.03
CA ILE A 165 -8.49 1.01 -4.82
C ILE A 165 -8.50 1.42 -6.29
N TYR A 166 -7.34 1.43 -6.92
CA TYR A 166 -7.16 1.76 -8.34
C TYR A 166 -7.11 0.53 -9.25
N ASN A 167 -6.78 -0.64 -8.71
CA ASN A 167 -6.88 -1.89 -9.45
C ASN A 167 -8.28 -2.08 -10.04
N GLY A 168 -8.35 -2.38 -11.32
CA GLY A 168 -9.61 -2.56 -12.02
C GLY A 168 -10.36 -1.27 -12.39
N ARG A 169 -9.74 -0.09 -12.25
CA ARG A 169 -10.33 1.22 -12.60
C ARG A 169 -9.53 2.04 -13.59
N LYS A 170 -8.25 1.81 -13.73
CA LYS A 170 -7.36 2.63 -14.56
C LYS A 170 -7.08 1.99 -15.92
N LEU A 171 -6.76 2.84 -16.90
CA LEU A 171 -6.22 2.37 -18.18
C LEU A 171 -4.99 1.51 -17.93
N GLY A 172 -4.97 0.34 -18.58
CA GLY A 172 -3.95 -0.69 -18.36
C GLY A 172 -4.39 -1.81 -17.42
N ASP A 173 -5.31 -1.54 -16.48
CA ASP A 173 -5.95 -2.55 -15.63
C ASP A 173 -7.42 -2.22 -15.36
N THR A 174 -8.26 -2.26 -16.39
CA THR A 174 -9.71 -2.01 -16.26
C THR A 174 -10.49 -3.20 -15.78
N VAL A 175 -9.88 -4.38 -15.76
CA VAL A 175 -10.53 -5.65 -15.43
C VAL A 175 -10.10 -6.21 -14.06
N GLY A 176 -9.14 -5.57 -13.39
CA GLY A 176 -8.61 -6.05 -12.10
C GLY A 176 -7.91 -7.39 -12.24
N ASN A 177 -6.77 -7.39 -12.92
CA ASN A 177 -6.04 -8.62 -13.21
C ASN A 177 -5.49 -9.29 -11.95
N PHE A 178 -5.25 -10.60 -12.05
CA PHE A 178 -4.50 -11.33 -11.03
C PHE A 178 -3.07 -10.79 -10.95
N THR A 179 -2.58 -10.61 -9.74
CA THR A 179 -1.22 -10.14 -9.47
C THR A 179 -0.30 -11.24 -8.93
N CYS A 180 -0.88 -12.31 -8.44
CA CYS A 180 -0.17 -13.49 -7.94
C CYS A 180 -0.60 -14.74 -8.70
N HIS A 181 0.37 -15.46 -9.28
CA HIS A 181 0.16 -16.70 -10.00
C HIS A 181 0.93 -17.82 -9.31
N LYS A 182 0.23 -18.87 -8.90
CA LYS A 182 0.79 -20.06 -8.27
C LYS A 182 0.36 -21.30 -9.04
N TRP A 183 1.04 -22.43 -8.80
CA TRP A 183 0.71 -23.71 -9.44
C TRP A 183 -0.73 -24.16 -9.14
N ASN A 184 -1.30 -23.76 -8.01
CA ASN A 184 -2.62 -24.15 -7.54
C ASN A 184 -3.68 -23.03 -7.65
N GLY A 185 -3.38 -21.93 -8.37
CA GLY A 185 -4.35 -20.87 -8.59
C GLY A 185 -3.76 -19.48 -8.76
N GLN A 186 -4.67 -18.53 -8.88
CA GLN A 186 -4.36 -17.13 -9.11
C GLN A 186 -5.13 -16.28 -8.10
N SER A 187 -4.58 -15.11 -7.76
CA SER A 187 -5.22 -14.15 -6.85
C SER A 187 -4.78 -12.72 -7.14
N ALA A 188 -5.63 -11.76 -6.81
CA ALA A 188 -5.30 -10.34 -6.79
C ALA A 188 -5.02 -9.95 -5.34
N VAL A 189 -3.76 -9.77 -4.98
CA VAL A 189 -3.28 -9.50 -3.60
C VAL A 189 -2.40 -8.25 -3.50
N ASP A 190 -1.86 -7.79 -4.63
CA ASP A 190 -1.09 -6.56 -4.71
C ASP A 190 -2.02 -5.42 -5.14
N TYR A 191 -1.96 -4.33 -4.41
CA TYR A 191 -2.88 -3.21 -4.60
C TYR A 191 -2.14 -1.89 -4.80
N CYS A 192 -2.81 -1.03 -5.55
CA CYS A 192 -2.54 0.39 -5.65
C CYS A 192 -3.78 1.14 -5.14
N LEU A 193 -3.61 1.92 -4.08
CA LEU A 193 -4.62 2.84 -3.59
C LEU A 193 -4.10 4.27 -3.71
N ALA A 194 -4.97 5.19 -4.08
CA ALA A 194 -4.61 6.60 -4.14
C ALA A 194 -5.73 7.49 -3.61
N SER A 195 -5.36 8.65 -3.06
CA SER A 195 -6.33 9.69 -2.72
C SER A 195 -6.98 10.27 -3.97
N PRO A 196 -8.22 10.78 -3.88
CA PRO A 196 -8.83 11.56 -4.95
C PRO A 196 -7.93 12.72 -5.37
N GLY A 197 -7.83 12.98 -6.68
CA GLY A 197 -6.99 14.05 -7.22
C GLY A 197 -5.51 13.70 -7.36
N THR A 198 -5.07 12.53 -6.92
CA THR A 198 -3.70 12.07 -7.19
C THR A 198 -3.57 11.74 -8.67
N ASN A 199 -2.81 12.55 -9.40
CA ASN A 199 -2.49 12.32 -10.81
C ASN A 199 -1.41 11.24 -10.91
N ILE A 200 -1.84 10.00 -11.23
CA ILE A 200 -0.97 8.84 -11.44
C ILE A 200 -1.12 8.38 -12.90
#